data_67588c1acf13913df0e69214e7c28c23
#
_entry.id   67588c1acf13913df0e69214e7c28c23
#
_cell.length_a   1.000
_cell.length_b   1.000
_cell.length_c   1.000
_cell.angle_alpha   90.00
_cell.angle_beta   90.00
_cell.angle_gamma   90.00
#
_symmetry.space_group_name_H-M   'P 1'
#
loop_
_entity.id
_entity.type
_entity.pdbx_description
1 polymer ?
#
loop_
_entity_poly.entity_id
_entity_poly.type
_entity_poly.pdbx_seq_one_letter_code
_entity_poly.pdbx_strand_id
1 'polypeptide(L)'
;MEIERIEALKRRVASDPASVSFAALAEEYRRAGQCDAAIATCLAGLKHRPDYLSARVTLGRALMESGRSAEARVQLEMVVKVAPENLAAIRALAVMHERENSDTTVQPLAAATSGDGSPATLSALESFLAAIRKTRATTQNPHTRAAS
;
A
#
# COMPACT_ATOMS: atom_id res chain seq x y z
N MET A 1 19.91 15.84 -13.27
CA MET A 1 19.53 16.18 -11.89
C MET A 1 19.05 14.98 -11.06
N GLU A 2 18.23 14.11 -11.59
CA GLU A 2 17.85 12.87 -10.90
C GLU A 2 19.02 11.93 -10.65
N ILE A 3 19.89 11.76 -11.64
CA ILE A 3 21.07 10.89 -11.56
C ILE A 3 22.03 11.37 -10.47
N GLU A 4 22.29 12.64 -10.38
CA GLU A 4 23.17 13.24 -9.35
C GLU A 4 22.60 13.04 -7.94
N ARG A 5 21.29 13.16 -7.80
CA ARG A 5 20.58 12.98 -6.56
C ARG A 5 20.65 11.51 -6.07
N ILE A 6 20.44 10.58 -7.00
CA ILE A 6 20.57 9.14 -6.74
C ILE A 6 22.01 8.81 -6.31
N GLU A 7 23.01 9.32 -7.02
CA GLU A 7 24.43 9.09 -6.70
C GLU A 7 24.82 9.66 -5.32
N ALA A 8 24.33 10.85 -4.98
CA ALA A 8 24.55 11.43 -3.66
C ALA A 8 23.92 10.60 -2.54
N LEU A 9 22.70 10.11 -2.76
CA LEU A 9 22.01 9.25 -1.79
C LEU A 9 22.67 7.88 -1.66
N LYS A 10 23.16 7.30 -2.76
CA LYS A 10 23.94 6.05 -2.74
C LYS A 10 25.16 6.17 -1.85
N ARG A 11 25.90 7.27 -1.97
CA ARG A 11 27.09 7.52 -1.14
C ARG A 11 26.74 7.59 0.35
N ARG A 12 25.63 8.24 0.68
CA ARG A 12 25.15 8.33 2.08
C ARG A 12 24.76 6.97 2.62
N VAL A 13 24.03 6.18 1.85
CA VAL A 13 23.64 4.82 2.27
C VAL A 13 24.86 3.90 2.38
N ALA A 14 25.84 4.06 1.50
CA ALA A 14 27.09 3.28 1.55
C ALA A 14 27.91 3.62 2.80
N SER A 15 27.94 4.89 3.22
CA SER A 15 28.67 5.32 4.42
C SER A 15 27.92 4.97 5.71
N ASP A 16 26.59 4.96 5.69
CA ASP A 16 25.77 4.58 6.85
C ASP A 16 24.52 3.81 6.39
N PRO A 17 24.59 2.46 6.34
CA PRO A 17 23.44 1.63 5.94
C PRO A 17 22.22 1.74 6.85
N ALA A 18 22.40 2.19 8.09
CA ALA A 18 21.32 2.40 9.04
C ALA A 18 20.67 3.79 8.91
N SER A 19 21.23 4.65 8.04
CA SER A 19 20.70 5.99 7.78
C SER A 19 19.34 5.95 7.11
N VAL A 20 18.44 6.84 7.51
CA VAL A 20 17.14 7.03 6.86
C VAL A 20 17.24 7.44 5.38
N SER A 21 18.42 7.74 4.90
CA SER A 21 18.69 8.09 3.50
C SER A 21 18.32 6.97 2.52
N PHE A 22 18.27 5.71 2.96
CA PHE A 22 17.84 4.60 2.11
C PHE A 22 16.39 4.75 1.63
N ALA A 23 15.50 5.29 2.46
CA ALA A 23 14.11 5.54 2.08
C ALA A 23 14.00 6.61 0.99
N ALA A 24 14.79 7.68 1.12
CA ALA A 24 14.88 8.72 0.09
C ALA A 24 15.44 8.16 -1.23
N LEU A 25 16.49 7.33 -1.15
CA LEU A 25 17.06 6.66 -2.32
C LEU A 25 16.03 5.74 -3.01
N ALA A 26 15.31 4.96 -2.25
CA ALA A 26 14.28 4.07 -2.77
C ALA A 26 13.16 4.87 -3.47
N GLU A 27 12.76 5.99 -2.90
CA GLU A 27 11.73 6.86 -3.51
C GLU A 27 12.22 7.48 -4.83
N GLU A 28 13.47 7.89 -4.91
CA GLU A 28 14.05 8.39 -6.17
C GLU A 28 14.11 7.29 -7.22
N TYR A 29 14.50 6.07 -6.86
CA TYR A 29 14.45 4.92 -7.76
C TYR A 29 13.04 4.64 -8.26
N ARG A 30 12.05 4.69 -7.37
CA ARG A 30 10.65 4.48 -7.73
C ARG A 30 10.17 5.54 -8.73
N ARG A 31 10.48 6.80 -8.49
CA ARG A 31 10.14 7.91 -9.39
C ARG A 31 10.80 7.79 -10.76
N ALA A 32 12.02 7.26 -10.78
CA ALA A 32 12.75 6.99 -12.02
C ALA A 32 12.26 5.74 -12.77
N GLY A 33 11.22 5.05 -12.25
CA GLY A 33 10.70 3.83 -12.85
C GLY A 33 11.51 2.58 -12.54
N GLN A 34 12.52 2.69 -11.68
CA GLN A 34 13.39 1.58 -11.28
C GLN A 34 12.83 0.90 -10.02
N CYS A 35 11.68 0.25 -10.18
CA CYS A 35 10.96 -0.37 -9.06
C CYS A 35 11.76 -1.48 -8.37
N ASP A 36 12.49 -2.29 -9.13
CA ASP A 36 13.31 -3.37 -8.57
C ASP A 36 14.44 -2.83 -7.70
N ALA A 37 15.09 -1.76 -8.13
CA ALA A 37 16.12 -1.09 -7.34
C ALA A 37 15.54 -0.45 -6.07
N ALA A 38 14.35 0.12 -6.17
CA ALA A 38 13.62 0.68 -5.03
C ALA A 38 13.28 -0.41 -4.01
N ILE A 39 12.77 -1.54 -4.45
CA ILE A 39 12.43 -2.70 -3.61
C ILE A 39 13.69 -3.21 -2.89
N ALA A 40 14.77 -3.44 -3.62
CA ALA A 40 16.03 -3.93 -3.06
C ALA A 40 16.60 -2.97 -2.00
N THR A 41 16.55 -1.67 -2.27
CA THR A 41 17.01 -0.62 -1.36
C THR A 41 16.17 -0.59 -0.08
N CYS A 42 14.85 -0.67 -0.19
CA CYS A 42 13.95 -0.73 0.96
C CYS A 42 14.19 -1.97 1.82
N LEU A 43 14.32 -3.13 1.19
CA LEU A 43 14.54 -4.40 1.91
C LEU A 43 15.88 -4.39 2.65
N ALA A 44 16.93 -3.89 2.03
CA ALA A 44 18.24 -3.76 2.66
C ALA A 44 18.21 -2.81 3.86
N GLY A 45 17.57 -1.65 3.69
CA GLY A 45 17.46 -0.65 4.77
C GLY A 45 16.57 -1.10 5.92
N LEU A 46 15.48 -1.79 5.63
CA LEU A 46 14.55 -2.31 6.65
C LEU A 46 15.16 -3.42 7.52
N LYS A 47 16.22 -4.08 7.07
CA LYS A 47 16.99 -5.00 7.92
C LYS A 47 17.64 -4.27 9.10
N HIS A 48 18.08 -3.05 8.88
CA HIS A 48 18.69 -2.20 9.91
C HIS A 48 17.66 -1.39 10.70
N ARG A 49 16.56 -1.01 10.04
CA ARG A 49 15.48 -0.22 10.64
C ARG A 49 14.10 -0.80 10.30
N PRO A 50 13.70 -1.89 10.95
CA PRO A 50 12.43 -2.54 10.65
C PRO A 50 11.20 -1.68 10.99
N ASP A 51 11.36 -0.71 11.87
CA ASP A 51 10.27 0.18 12.34
C ASP A 51 10.07 1.40 11.46
N TYR A 52 10.88 1.58 10.41
CA TYR A 52 10.80 2.77 9.58
C TYR A 52 9.63 2.71 8.60
N LEU A 53 8.50 3.27 9.00
CA LEU A 53 7.22 3.20 8.29
C LEU A 53 7.27 3.83 6.89
N SER A 54 7.99 4.94 6.73
CA SER A 54 8.15 5.62 5.44
C SER A 54 8.75 4.70 4.39
N ALA A 55 9.77 3.93 4.76
CA ALA A 55 10.38 2.93 3.88
C ALA A 55 9.42 1.79 3.52
N ARG A 56 8.58 1.37 4.47
CA ARG A 56 7.56 0.34 4.19
C ARG A 56 6.49 0.84 3.23
N VAL A 57 6.10 2.11 3.32
CA VAL A 57 5.16 2.74 2.37
C VAL A 57 5.79 2.79 0.98
N THR A 58 7.04 3.23 0.87
CA THR A 58 7.77 3.27 -0.40
C THR A 58 7.93 1.87 -1.00
N LEU A 59 8.26 0.87 -0.17
CA LEU A 59 8.32 -0.53 -0.57
C LEU A 59 6.97 -1.02 -1.11
N GLY A 60 5.88 -0.76 -0.40
CA GLY A 60 4.53 -1.12 -0.83
C GLY A 60 4.17 -0.51 -2.17
N ARG A 61 4.47 0.77 -2.36
CA ARG A 61 4.22 1.48 -3.63
C ARG A 61 5.06 0.92 -4.78
N ALA A 62 6.33 0.65 -4.55
CA ALA A 62 7.22 0.04 -5.54
C ALA A 62 6.76 -1.37 -5.92
N LEU A 63 6.30 -2.17 -4.96
CA LEU A 63 5.73 -3.49 -5.19
C LEU A 63 4.45 -3.42 -6.02
N MET A 64 3.57 -2.45 -5.76
CA MET A 64 2.37 -2.21 -6.57
C MET A 64 2.72 -1.89 -8.02
N GLU A 65 3.68 -1.01 -8.22
CA GLU A 65 4.11 -0.56 -9.55
C GLU A 65 4.80 -1.68 -10.34
N SER A 66 5.44 -2.63 -9.65
CA SER A 66 6.04 -3.82 -10.25
C SER A 66 5.07 -4.99 -10.46
N GLY A 67 3.80 -4.82 -10.09
CA GLY A 67 2.77 -5.86 -10.23
C GLY A 67 2.71 -6.88 -9.09
N ARG A 68 3.49 -6.70 -8.04
CA ARG A 68 3.52 -7.59 -6.86
C ARG A 68 2.53 -7.13 -5.80
N SER A 69 1.25 -7.14 -6.16
CA SER A 69 0.17 -6.55 -5.35
C SER A 69 -0.04 -7.24 -4.00
N ALA A 70 0.08 -8.56 -3.93
CA ALA A 70 -0.10 -9.30 -2.68
C ALA A 70 0.95 -8.91 -1.63
N GLU A 71 2.21 -8.80 -2.04
CA GLU A 71 3.31 -8.38 -1.17
C GLU A 71 3.18 -6.90 -0.76
N ALA A 72 2.76 -6.06 -1.71
CA ALA A 72 2.49 -4.65 -1.45
C ALA A 72 1.44 -4.47 -0.37
N ARG A 73 0.35 -5.23 -0.45
CA ARG A 73 -0.72 -5.20 0.54
C ARG A 73 -0.22 -5.51 1.95
N VAL A 74 0.58 -6.56 2.09
CA VAL A 74 1.16 -6.95 3.38
C VAL A 74 1.95 -5.79 4.01
N GLN A 75 2.81 -5.13 3.24
CA GLN A 75 3.61 -4.01 3.73
C GLN A 75 2.75 -2.82 4.14
N LEU A 76 1.77 -2.46 3.33
CA LEU A 76 0.89 -1.32 3.60
C LEU A 76 -0.06 -1.58 4.77
N GLU A 77 -0.57 -2.79 4.91
CA GLU A 77 -1.41 -3.18 6.06
C GLU A 77 -0.61 -3.13 7.38
N MET A 78 0.64 -3.53 7.35
CA MET A 78 1.52 -3.40 8.53
C MET A 78 1.68 -1.94 8.95
N VAL A 79 1.82 -1.03 8.00
CA VAL A 79 1.90 0.42 8.29
C VAL A 79 0.60 0.92 8.91
N VAL A 80 -0.55 0.56 8.36
CA VAL A 80 -1.85 0.99 8.88
C VAL A 80 -2.15 0.42 10.27
N LYS A 81 -1.65 -0.77 10.58
CA LYS A 81 -1.77 -1.34 11.94
C LYS A 81 -1.03 -0.51 12.99
N VAL A 82 0.16 -0.03 12.65
CA VAL A 82 1.00 0.77 13.55
C VAL A 82 0.59 2.23 13.55
N ALA A 83 0.28 2.77 12.39
CA ALA A 83 -0.09 4.17 12.16
C ALA A 83 -1.38 4.26 11.33
N PRO A 84 -2.57 4.14 11.97
CA PRO A 84 -3.86 4.18 11.27
C PRO A 84 -4.12 5.51 10.55
N GLU A 85 -3.44 6.57 10.95
CA GLU A 85 -3.54 7.90 10.37
C GLU A 85 -2.59 8.12 9.19
N ASN A 86 -1.80 7.14 8.79
CA ASN A 86 -0.85 7.28 7.68
C ASN A 86 -1.58 7.34 6.34
N LEU A 87 -1.77 8.56 5.84
CA LEU A 87 -2.52 8.83 4.60
C LEU A 87 -1.88 8.19 3.37
N ALA A 88 -0.56 8.12 3.32
CA ALA A 88 0.14 7.52 2.18
C ALA A 88 -0.16 6.03 2.05
N ALA A 89 -0.15 5.30 3.16
CA ALA A 89 -0.51 3.89 3.20
C ALA A 89 -1.99 3.66 2.89
N ILE A 90 -2.87 4.47 3.47
CA ILE A 90 -4.31 4.41 3.22
C ILE A 90 -4.64 4.64 1.74
N ARG A 91 -4.05 5.68 1.13
CA ARG A 91 -4.23 5.98 -0.29
C ARG A 91 -3.73 4.86 -1.20
N ALA A 92 -2.58 4.30 -0.87
CA ALA A 92 -2.02 3.18 -1.64
C ALA A 92 -2.93 1.94 -1.57
N LEU A 93 -3.45 1.60 -0.40
CA LEU A 93 -4.40 0.50 -0.22
C LEU A 93 -5.72 0.76 -0.96
N ALA A 94 -6.20 2.01 -0.95
CA ALA A 94 -7.40 2.40 -1.67
C ALA A 94 -7.24 2.22 -3.18
N VAL A 95 -6.11 2.63 -3.74
CA VAL A 95 -5.78 2.44 -5.17
C VAL A 95 -5.72 0.95 -5.52
N MET A 96 -5.13 0.12 -4.67
CA MET A 96 -5.10 -1.34 -4.87
C MET A 96 -6.51 -1.92 -4.91
N HIS A 97 -7.34 -1.52 -3.98
CA HIS A 97 -8.72 -1.97 -3.90
C HIS A 97 -9.54 -1.57 -5.13
N GLU A 98 -9.37 -0.36 -5.62
CA GLU A 98 -10.02 0.13 -6.85
C GLU A 98 -9.58 -0.69 -8.07
N ARG A 99 -8.30 -1.01 -8.19
CA ARG A 99 -7.78 -1.83 -9.29
C ARG A 99 -8.35 -3.24 -9.26
N GLU A 100 -8.40 -3.87 -8.11
CA GLU A 100 -8.98 -5.21 -7.93
C GLU A 100 -10.46 -5.23 -8.31
N ASN A 101 -11.21 -4.22 -7.88
CA ASN A 101 -12.62 -4.09 -8.22
C ASN A 101 -12.83 -3.79 -9.70
N SER A 102 -11.96 -3.01 -10.32
CA SER A 102 -12.01 -2.72 -11.76
C SER A 102 -11.77 -3.98 -12.58
N ASP A 103 -10.81 -4.80 -12.20
CA ASP A 103 -10.53 -6.06 -12.87
C ASP A 103 -11.68 -7.06 -12.71
N THR A 104 -12.32 -7.08 -11.56
CA THR A 104 -13.48 -7.94 -11.31
C THR A 104 -14.73 -7.43 -12.02
N THR A 105 -14.85 -6.12 -12.21
CA THR A 105 -16.04 -5.50 -12.80
C THR A 105 -16.00 -5.45 -14.33
N VAL A 106 -14.83 -5.61 -14.93
CA VAL A 106 -14.68 -5.56 -16.39
C VAL A 106 -15.37 -6.74 -17.09
N GLN A 107 -15.45 -7.90 -16.46
CA GLN A 107 -16.13 -9.06 -17.04
C GLN A 107 -17.67 -9.00 -17.00
N PRO A 108 -18.31 -8.61 -15.89
CA PRO A 108 -19.77 -8.47 -15.90
C PRO A 108 -20.28 -7.20 -16.60
N LEU A 109 -19.47 -6.17 -16.76
CA LEU A 109 -19.86 -4.94 -17.47
C LEU A 109 -20.01 -5.12 -18.96
N ALA A 110 -19.29 -6.06 -19.57
CA ALA A 110 -19.46 -6.40 -20.98
C ALA A 110 -20.83 -7.03 -21.27
N ALA A 111 -21.45 -7.66 -20.28
CA ALA A 111 -22.79 -8.23 -20.36
C ALA A 111 -23.90 -7.26 -19.93
N ALA A 112 -23.57 -6.17 -19.22
CA ALA A 112 -24.52 -5.21 -18.67
C ALA A 112 -24.51 -3.86 -19.36
N THR A 113 -24.03 -3.77 -20.58
CA THR A 113 -23.91 -2.52 -21.35
C THR A 113 -25.25 -1.92 -21.82
N SER A 114 -26.36 -2.40 -21.32
CA SER A 114 -27.65 -1.73 -21.52
C SER A 114 -27.90 -0.72 -20.41
N GLY A 115 -27.13 0.32 -20.39
CA GLY A 115 -27.52 1.67 -20.09
C GLY A 115 -27.77 2.13 -18.67
N ASP A 116 -27.51 1.39 -17.61
CA ASP A 116 -27.66 1.95 -16.26
C ASP A 116 -26.50 1.60 -15.34
N GLY A 117 -25.46 2.39 -15.43
CA GLY A 117 -24.27 2.25 -14.57
C GLY A 117 -24.43 2.70 -13.12
N SER A 118 -25.60 3.24 -12.75
CA SER A 118 -25.81 3.82 -11.43
C SER A 118 -26.06 2.82 -10.29
N PRO A 119 -26.83 1.73 -10.44
CA PRO A 119 -27.12 0.86 -9.30
C PRO A 119 -25.97 -0.08 -8.92
N ALA A 120 -25.12 -0.46 -9.89
CA ALA A 120 -24.04 -1.39 -9.66
C ALA A 120 -22.87 -0.77 -8.87
N THR A 121 -22.57 0.51 -9.13
CA THR A 121 -21.50 1.24 -8.40
C THR A 121 -21.90 1.56 -6.97
N LEU A 122 -23.15 1.92 -6.75
CA LEU A 122 -23.71 2.15 -5.40
C LEU A 122 -23.75 0.86 -4.59
N SER A 123 -24.15 -0.26 -5.20
CA SER A 123 -24.16 -1.57 -4.55
C SER A 123 -22.76 -2.04 -4.14
N ALA A 124 -21.74 -1.79 -4.97
CA ALA A 124 -20.35 -2.11 -4.65
C ALA A 124 -19.83 -1.27 -3.47
N LEU A 125 -20.15 0.01 -3.43
CA LEU A 125 -19.79 0.89 -2.31
C LEU A 125 -20.53 0.51 -1.03
N GLU A 126 -21.80 0.16 -1.10
CA GLU A 126 -22.56 -0.32 0.04
C GLU A 126 -22.04 -1.63 0.59
N SER A 127 -21.66 -2.57 -0.26
CA SER A 127 -21.02 -3.83 0.13
C SER A 127 -19.68 -3.60 0.82
N PHE A 128 -18.89 -2.66 0.33
CA PHE A 128 -17.61 -2.27 0.92
C PHE A 128 -17.80 -1.64 2.31
N LEU A 129 -18.74 -0.70 2.44
CA LEU A 129 -19.08 -0.08 3.71
C LEU A 129 -19.67 -1.06 4.72
N ALA A 130 -20.49 -2.00 4.26
CA ALA A 130 -21.04 -3.07 5.09
C ALA A 130 -19.95 -4.01 5.60
N ALA A 131 -18.95 -4.34 4.76
CA ALA A 131 -17.80 -5.16 5.17
C ALA A 131 -16.95 -4.45 6.23
N ILE A 132 -16.72 -3.15 6.08
CA ILE A 132 -16.00 -2.33 7.09
C ILE A 132 -16.81 -2.26 8.40
N ARG A 133 -18.12 -2.05 8.34
CA ARG A 133 -18.98 -2.03 9.52
C ARG A 133 -19.02 -3.37 10.24
N LYS A 134 -19.02 -4.46 9.48
CA LYS A 134 -19.03 -5.83 10.02
C LYS A 134 -17.72 -6.16 10.75
N THR A 135 -16.58 -5.79 10.19
CA THR A 135 -15.28 -5.96 10.85
C THR A 135 -15.15 -5.07 12.09
N ARG A 136 -15.73 -3.87 12.06
CA ARG A 136 -15.72 -2.96 13.21
C ARG A 136 -16.65 -3.45 14.33
N ALA A 137 -17.81 -4.01 14.01
CA ALA A 137 -18.73 -4.58 14.97
C ALA A 137 -18.18 -5.84 15.64
N THR A 138 -17.41 -6.66 14.92
CA THR A 138 -16.77 -7.86 15.48
C THR A 138 -15.62 -7.51 16.43
N THR A 139 -14.97 -6.37 16.23
CA THR A 139 -13.87 -5.93 17.09
C THR A 139 -14.38 -5.26 18.39
N GLN A 140 -15.61 -4.75 18.39
CA GLN A 140 -16.16 -4.08 19.56
C GLN A 140 -16.88 -5.01 20.54
N ASN A 141 -17.01 -6.30 20.23
CA ASN A 141 -17.85 -7.19 21.05
C ASN A 141 -17.15 -8.40 21.69
N PRO A 142 -15.88 -8.34 22.12
CA PRO A 142 -15.33 -9.43 22.91
C PRO A 142 -15.66 -9.33 24.40
N HIS A 143 -16.23 -8.21 24.88
CA HIS A 143 -16.37 -7.98 26.32
C HIS A 143 -17.77 -8.18 26.90
N THR A 144 -18.79 -8.40 26.08
CA THR A 144 -20.15 -8.58 26.58
C THR A 144 -20.54 -10.02 26.86
N ARG A 145 -19.65 -10.98 26.62
CA ARG A 145 -19.95 -12.40 26.82
C ARG A 145 -19.38 -13.00 28.11
N ALA A 146 -18.70 -12.21 28.91
CA ALA A 146 -18.02 -12.68 30.12
C ALA A 146 -18.76 -12.32 31.42
N ALA A 147 -20.01 -11.86 31.37
CA ALA A 147 -20.80 -11.47 32.51
C ALA A 147 -22.10 -12.27 32.58
N SER A 148 -21.96 -13.61 32.70
CA SER A 148 -23.09 -14.51 33.12
C SER A 148 -22.56 -15.58 33.99
#